data_eb0eb54675795c1fa6950f6f8a32f8fd
#
_entry.id   eb0eb54675795c1fa6950f6f8a32f8fd
#
_cell.length_a   1.000
_cell.length_b   1.000
_cell.length_c   1.000
_cell.angle_alpha   90.00
_cell.angle_beta   90.00
_cell.angle_gamma   90.00
#
_symmetry.space_group_name_H-M   'P 1'
#
loop_
_entity.id
_entity.type
_entity.pdbx_description
1 polymer ?
#
loop_
_entity_poly.entity_id
_entity_poly.type
_entity_poly.pdbx_seq_one_letter_code
_entity_poly.pdbx_strand_id
1 'polypeptide(L)'
;MPAPIEVGLPTPAPEAGAHSARVQAHLHALIASAPHSNNSFQQPSISFADFMRAALYAPGLGYYAAGATKLGEGGDFVTAPELSSFFGATLAGVFAPMGAESVLELGAGSGKLARDFLDASPNMKQYNILDISADLRERQQIGRAHV
;
A
#
# COMPACT_ATOMS: atom_id res chain seq x y z
N MET A 1 41.99 -10.68 10.82
CA MET A 1 40.63 -10.17 10.80
C MET A 1 39.77 -11.19 10.08
N PRO A 2 38.65 -11.67 10.62
CA PRO A 2 37.75 -12.54 9.88
C PRO A 2 37.12 -11.73 8.74
N ALA A 3 36.96 -12.37 7.57
CA ALA A 3 36.31 -11.78 6.41
C ALA A 3 34.85 -11.38 6.75
N PRO A 4 34.32 -10.28 6.21
CA PRO A 4 32.93 -9.91 6.42
C PRO A 4 32.04 -11.05 5.91
N ILE A 5 31.05 -11.44 6.72
CA ILE A 5 30.03 -12.38 6.31
C ILE A 5 29.16 -11.63 5.30
N GLU A 6 29.33 -11.92 4.01
CA GLU A 6 28.35 -11.51 2.99
C GLU A 6 27.06 -12.32 3.21
N VAL A 7 26.15 -11.73 3.93
CA VAL A 7 24.76 -12.22 3.96
C VAL A 7 24.13 -11.82 2.64
N GLY A 8 24.30 -12.66 1.61
CA GLY A 8 23.61 -12.48 0.34
C GLY A 8 22.11 -12.58 0.56
N LEU A 9 21.33 -11.63 -0.02
CA LEU A 9 19.89 -11.75 -0.06
C LEU A 9 19.49 -13.04 -0.76
N PRO A 10 18.42 -13.74 -0.31
CA PRO A 10 17.96 -14.94 -0.98
C PRO A 10 17.60 -14.63 -2.45
N THR A 11 17.94 -15.57 -3.34
CA THR A 11 17.58 -15.43 -4.75
C THR A 11 16.07 -15.37 -4.92
N PRO A 12 15.51 -14.34 -5.54
CA PRO A 12 14.07 -14.24 -5.73
C PRO A 12 13.54 -15.37 -6.62
N ALA A 13 12.29 -15.78 -6.42
CA ALA A 13 11.62 -16.69 -7.32
C ALA A 13 11.62 -16.14 -8.77
N PRO A 14 11.64 -17.00 -9.82
CA PRO A 14 11.72 -16.55 -11.21
C PRO A 14 10.67 -15.51 -11.58
N GLU A 15 9.44 -15.66 -11.09
CA GLU A 15 8.33 -14.73 -11.32
C GLU A 15 8.58 -13.36 -10.69
N ALA A 16 9.12 -13.34 -9.47
CA ALA A 16 9.50 -12.10 -8.79
C ALA A 16 10.66 -11.40 -9.52
N GLY A 17 11.63 -12.16 -10.03
CA GLY A 17 12.71 -11.63 -10.86
C GLY A 17 12.19 -11.01 -12.16
N ALA A 18 11.28 -11.68 -12.86
CA ALA A 18 10.65 -11.17 -14.07
C ALA A 18 9.81 -9.91 -13.81
N HIS A 19 9.10 -9.88 -12.70
CA HIS A 19 8.35 -8.68 -12.27
C HIS A 19 9.29 -7.51 -12.00
N SER A 20 10.35 -7.73 -11.24
CA SER A 20 11.37 -6.71 -10.93
C SER A 20 12.00 -6.12 -12.20
N ALA A 21 12.31 -6.96 -13.19
CA ALA A 21 12.84 -6.50 -14.48
C ALA A 21 11.85 -5.59 -15.23
N ARG A 22 10.55 -5.89 -15.20
CA ARG A 22 9.51 -5.02 -15.81
C ARG A 22 9.39 -3.67 -15.08
N VAL A 23 9.42 -3.68 -13.74
CA VAL A 23 9.39 -2.45 -12.94
C VAL A 23 10.62 -1.59 -13.24
N GLN A 24 11.81 -2.21 -13.30
CA GLN A 24 13.04 -1.52 -13.63
C GLN A 24 12.98 -0.89 -15.03
N ALA A 25 12.50 -1.62 -16.03
CA ALA A 25 12.35 -1.11 -17.40
C ALA A 25 11.39 0.07 -17.45
N HIS A 26 10.28 0.01 -16.72
CA HIS A 26 9.31 1.10 -16.61
C HIS A 26 9.94 2.36 -15.99
N LEU A 27 10.67 2.22 -14.89
CA LEU A 27 11.35 3.34 -14.23
C LEU A 27 12.43 3.96 -15.12
N HIS A 28 13.21 3.13 -15.82
CA HIS A 28 14.21 3.61 -16.78
C HIS A 28 13.56 4.41 -17.93
N ALA A 29 12.43 3.93 -18.46
CA ALA A 29 11.69 4.63 -19.52
C ALA A 29 11.15 5.99 -19.01
N LEU A 30 10.62 6.05 -17.80
CA LEU A 30 10.18 7.31 -17.18
C LEU A 30 11.33 8.30 -17.04
N ILE A 31 12.48 7.85 -16.54
CA ILE A 31 13.67 8.72 -16.40
C ILE A 31 14.12 9.20 -17.78
N ALA A 32 14.25 8.29 -18.75
CA ALA A 32 14.72 8.62 -20.10
C ALA A 32 13.81 9.61 -20.86
N SER A 33 12.49 9.56 -20.58
CA SER A 33 11.50 10.48 -21.16
C SER A 33 11.35 11.81 -20.42
N ALA A 34 12.00 11.95 -19.26
CA ALA A 34 11.91 13.16 -18.48
C ALA A 34 12.66 14.32 -19.17
N PRO A 35 12.18 15.56 -19.03
CA PRO A 35 12.91 16.72 -19.53
C PRO A 35 14.28 16.79 -18.86
N HIS A 36 15.28 17.22 -19.61
CA HIS A 36 16.61 17.46 -19.06
C HIS A 36 16.48 18.50 -17.95
N SER A 37 16.79 18.08 -16.74
CA SER A 37 16.82 19.03 -15.62
C SER A 37 18.08 19.88 -15.72
N ASN A 38 17.98 21.15 -15.31
CA ASN A 38 19.14 22.05 -15.18
C ASN A 38 20.05 21.63 -14.00
N ASN A 39 20.10 20.33 -13.67
CA ASN A 39 20.99 19.83 -12.65
C ASN A 39 22.44 19.80 -13.17
N SER A 40 23.39 19.78 -12.26
CA SER A 40 24.83 19.77 -12.56
C SER A 40 25.29 18.61 -13.44
N PHE A 41 24.46 17.58 -13.61
CA PHE A 41 24.77 16.37 -14.37
C PHE A 41 24.21 16.37 -15.79
N GLN A 42 23.34 17.34 -16.16
CA GLN A 42 22.70 17.47 -17.48
C GLN A 42 22.05 16.15 -17.98
N GLN A 43 21.62 15.28 -17.06
CA GLN A 43 20.99 13.99 -17.38
C GLN A 43 19.50 14.05 -17.13
N PRO A 44 18.69 13.29 -17.90
CA PRO A 44 17.28 13.14 -17.62
C PRO A 44 17.06 12.63 -16.19
N SER A 45 16.16 13.24 -15.46
CA SER A 45 15.87 12.84 -14.08
C SER A 45 14.41 13.10 -13.74
N ILE A 46 13.87 12.29 -12.84
CA ILE A 46 12.56 12.48 -12.23
C ILE A 46 12.71 12.86 -10.76
N SER A 47 11.69 13.46 -10.18
CA SER A 47 11.69 13.71 -8.74
C SER A 47 11.61 12.38 -7.96
N PHE A 48 12.12 12.38 -6.72
CA PHE A 48 11.97 11.21 -5.85
C PHE A 48 10.48 10.87 -5.61
N ALA A 49 9.61 11.88 -5.55
CA ALA A 49 8.17 11.68 -5.43
C ALA A 49 7.58 10.93 -6.65
N ASP A 50 8.02 11.26 -7.87
CA ASP A 50 7.57 10.57 -9.09
C ASP A 50 8.13 9.16 -9.16
N PHE A 51 9.39 8.96 -8.76
CA PHE A 51 9.99 7.64 -8.63
C PHE A 51 9.17 6.76 -7.66
N MET A 52 8.89 7.26 -6.45
CA MET A 52 8.12 6.52 -5.45
C MET A 52 6.68 6.24 -5.92
N ARG A 53 6.05 7.21 -6.58
CA ARG A 53 4.70 7.01 -7.16
C ARG A 53 4.71 5.89 -8.19
N ALA A 54 5.68 5.88 -9.10
CA ALA A 54 5.81 4.84 -10.11
C ALA A 54 6.14 3.47 -9.50
N ALA A 55 7.12 3.40 -8.60
CA ALA A 55 7.55 2.16 -7.96
C ALA A 55 6.46 1.52 -7.11
N LEU A 56 5.61 2.32 -6.45
CA LEU A 56 4.58 1.82 -5.54
C LEU A 56 3.22 1.64 -6.20
N TYR A 57 2.85 2.48 -7.19
CA TYR A 57 1.46 2.59 -7.65
C TYR A 57 1.28 2.49 -9.16
N ALA A 58 2.33 2.28 -9.97
CA ALA A 58 2.15 2.07 -11.42
C ALA A 58 1.20 0.89 -11.68
N PRO A 59 0.16 1.06 -12.51
CA PRO A 59 -0.86 0.02 -12.75
C PRO A 59 -0.23 -1.30 -13.20
N GLY A 60 -0.52 -2.40 -12.49
CA GLY A 60 -0.02 -3.74 -12.77
C GLY A 60 1.49 -3.95 -12.55
N LEU A 61 2.24 -2.92 -12.12
CA LEU A 61 3.67 -2.96 -11.90
C LEU A 61 4.08 -2.53 -10.48
N GLY A 62 3.48 -1.46 -9.98
CA GLY A 62 3.84 -0.90 -8.68
C GLY A 62 3.56 -1.87 -7.54
N TYR A 63 4.35 -1.74 -6.47
CA TYR A 63 4.29 -2.63 -5.32
C TYR A 63 2.86 -2.84 -4.78
N TYR A 64 2.05 -1.79 -4.66
CA TYR A 64 0.66 -1.88 -4.19
C TYR A 64 -0.38 -2.10 -5.30
N ALA A 65 0.04 -2.17 -6.57
CA ALA A 65 -0.86 -2.27 -7.73
C ALA A 65 -0.63 -3.53 -8.59
N ALA A 66 0.25 -4.44 -8.15
CA ALA A 66 0.64 -5.63 -8.91
C ALA A 66 -0.12 -6.91 -8.52
N GLY A 67 -1.24 -6.80 -7.79
CA GLY A 67 -2.12 -7.94 -7.48
C GLY A 67 -1.60 -8.95 -6.45
N ALA A 68 -0.35 -8.86 -6.00
CA ALA A 68 0.19 -9.78 -5.00
C ALA A 68 -0.36 -9.46 -3.60
N THR A 69 -0.51 -10.49 -2.75
CA THR A 69 -0.90 -10.31 -1.36
C THR A 69 0.21 -9.60 -0.60
N LYS A 70 -0.03 -8.35 -0.18
CA LYS A 70 0.96 -7.51 0.51
C LYS A 70 0.71 -7.41 2.00
N LEU A 71 -0.55 -7.60 2.42
CA LEU A 71 -1.02 -7.39 3.78
C LEU A 71 -1.57 -8.71 4.34
N GLY A 72 -1.44 -8.88 5.67
CA GLY A 72 -1.92 -10.05 6.40
C GLY A 72 -0.93 -11.21 6.42
N GLU A 73 -1.40 -12.37 6.87
CA GLU A 73 -0.58 -13.55 7.22
C GLU A 73 0.23 -14.15 6.04
N GLY A 74 -0.19 -13.89 4.81
CA GLY A 74 0.53 -14.32 3.59
C GLY A 74 1.23 -13.18 2.84
N GLY A 75 1.31 -12.00 3.44
CA GLY A 75 1.88 -10.80 2.82
C GLY A 75 3.22 -10.39 3.40
N ASP A 76 3.80 -9.33 2.83
CA ASP A 76 5.08 -8.78 3.27
C ASP A 76 4.97 -7.98 4.57
N PHE A 77 3.75 -7.54 4.93
CA PHE A 77 3.48 -6.72 6.11
C PHE A 77 2.31 -7.25 6.92
N VAL A 78 2.49 -7.26 8.24
CA VAL A 78 1.43 -7.45 9.21
C VAL A 78 1.28 -6.14 9.99
N THR A 79 0.12 -5.49 9.86
CA THR A 79 -0.19 -4.25 10.56
C THR A 79 -1.11 -4.52 11.75
N ALA A 80 -1.22 -3.57 12.69
CA ALA A 80 -2.03 -3.74 13.89
C ALA A 80 -3.49 -4.18 13.60
N PRO A 81 -4.20 -3.63 12.60
CA PRO A 81 -5.52 -4.12 12.22
C PRO A 81 -5.54 -5.60 11.78
N GLU A 82 -4.47 -6.07 11.14
CA GLU A 82 -4.38 -7.46 10.68
C GLU A 82 -4.18 -8.45 11.82
N LEU A 83 -3.54 -8.02 12.92
CA LEU A 83 -3.27 -8.87 14.07
C LEU A 83 -4.53 -9.22 14.86
N SER A 84 -5.46 -8.27 15.03
CA SER A 84 -6.63 -8.47 15.89
C SER A 84 -7.75 -7.47 15.58
N SER A 85 -9.00 -7.91 15.71
CA SER A 85 -10.19 -7.05 15.68
C SER A 85 -10.25 -6.08 16.86
N PHE A 86 -9.52 -6.33 17.93
CA PHE A 86 -9.45 -5.42 19.07
C PHE A 86 -8.95 -4.02 18.70
N PHE A 87 -8.10 -3.90 17.67
CA PHE A 87 -7.61 -2.59 17.25
C PHE A 87 -8.74 -1.71 16.72
N GLY A 88 -9.57 -2.23 15.81
CA GLY A 88 -10.74 -1.52 15.29
C GLY A 88 -11.78 -1.23 16.37
N ALA A 89 -12.08 -2.22 17.20
CA ALA A 89 -13.03 -2.07 18.30
C ALA A 89 -12.57 -1.02 19.35
N THR A 90 -11.27 -0.96 19.65
CA THR A 90 -10.71 0.04 20.55
C THR A 90 -10.86 1.45 19.99
N LEU A 91 -10.53 1.64 18.70
CA LEU A 91 -10.72 2.95 18.06
C LEU A 91 -12.19 3.36 18.02
N ALA A 92 -13.11 2.43 17.76
CA ALA A 92 -14.55 2.69 17.84
C ALA A 92 -14.97 3.18 19.24
N GLY A 93 -14.46 2.53 20.29
CA GLY A 93 -14.67 2.94 21.67
C GLY A 93 -14.12 4.33 22.02
N VAL A 94 -13.01 4.73 21.37
CA VAL A 94 -12.44 6.09 21.55
C VAL A 94 -13.28 7.14 20.83
N PHE A 95 -13.79 6.85 19.62
CA PHE A 95 -14.53 7.83 18.83
C PHE A 95 -16.00 7.99 19.27
N ALA A 96 -16.61 6.94 19.83
CA ALA A 96 -17.99 6.99 20.28
C ALA A 96 -18.27 8.13 21.30
N PRO A 97 -17.49 8.33 22.39
CA PRO A 97 -17.69 9.43 23.31
C PRO A 97 -17.46 10.82 22.69
N MET A 98 -16.72 10.89 21.58
CA MET A 98 -16.46 12.14 20.86
C MET A 98 -17.65 12.58 19.99
N GLY A 99 -18.71 11.75 19.89
CA GLY A 99 -19.85 12.01 19.03
C GLY A 99 -19.52 11.95 17.54
N ALA A 100 -18.49 11.19 17.14
CA ALA A 100 -18.11 11.06 15.75
C ALA A 100 -19.19 10.31 14.97
N GLU A 101 -19.73 10.95 13.93
CA GLU A 101 -20.73 10.36 13.04
C GLU A 101 -20.16 9.94 11.70
N SER A 102 -18.95 10.37 11.38
CA SER A 102 -18.27 10.09 10.13
C SER A 102 -16.77 9.89 10.34
N VAL A 103 -16.19 8.93 9.61
CA VAL A 103 -14.77 8.60 9.63
C VAL A 103 -14.22 8.67 8.21
N LEU A 104 -12.97 9.14 8.08
CA LEU A 104 -12.17 9.02 6.88
C LEU A 104 -10.90 8.24 7.20
N GLU A 105 -10.72 7.10 6.56
CA GLU A 105 -9.50 6.28 6.62
C GLU A 105 -8.66 6.49 5.36
N LEU A 106 -7.38 6.77 5.56
CA LEU A 106 -6.41 6.92 4.48
C LEU A 106 -5.58 5.65 4.35
N GLY A 107 -5.62 4.99 3.18
CA GLY A 107 -4.84 3.77 2.93
C GLY A 107 -5.32 2.58 3.74
N ALA A 108 -6.58 2.20 3.61
CA ALA A 108 -7.23 1.15 4.40
C ALA A 108 -6.70 -0.27 4.14
N GLY A 109 -5.80 -0.45 3.18
CA GLY A 109 -5.20 -1.74 2.88
C GLY A 109 -6.23 -2.83 2.57
N SER A 110 -6.33 -3.85 3.41
CA SER A 110 -7.33 -4.93 3.27
C SER A 110 -8.76 -4.50 3.58
N GLY A 111 -8.96 -3.33 4.21
CA GLY A 111 -10.25 -2.88 4.73
C GLY A 111 -10.64 -3.53 6.07
N LYS A 112 -9.74 -4.30 6.69
CA LYS A 112 -10.05 -4.99 7.96
C LYS A 112 -10.31 -4.02 9.09
N LEU A 113 -9.58 -2.89 9.17
CA LEU A 113 -9.85 -1.87 10.16
C LEU A 113 -11.26 -1.29 10.02
N ALA A 114 -11.66 -0.92 8.80
CA ALA A 114 -12.98 -0.39 8.54
C ALA A 114 -14.08 -1.36 8.98
N ARG A 115 -13.94 -2.65 8.65
CA ARG A 115 -14.89 -3.69 9.05
C ARG A 115 -14.99 -3.81 10.56
N ASP A 116 -13.86 -4.02 11.24
CA ASP A 116 -13.84 -4.27 12.70
C ASP A 116 -14.30 -3.02 13.48
N PHE A 117 -14.02 -1.83 12.95
CA PHE A 117 -14.52 -0.56 13.50
C PHE A 117 -16.03 -0.43 13.36
N LEU A 118 -16.58 -0.72 12.16
CA LEU A 118 -18.01 -0.63 11.89
C LEU A 118 -18.81 -1.69 12.69
N ASP A 119 -18.27 -2.89 12.83
CA ASP A 119 -18.87 -3.94 13.67
C ASP A 119 -19.01 -3.49 15.14
N ALA A 120 -18.05 -2.69 15.62
CA ALA A 120 -18.08 -2.13 16.98
C ALA A 120 -18.80 -0.77 17.09
N SER A 121 -19.20 -0.17 15.96
CA SER A 121 -19.85 1.15 15.89
C SER A 121 -21.15 1.12 15.10
N PRO A 122 -22.22 0.45 15.59
CA PRO A 122 -23.46 0.28 14.84
C PRO A 122 -24.18 1.59 14.50
N ASN A 123 -23.87 2.68 15.21
CA ASN A 123 -24.46 4.00 14.99
C ASN A 123 -23.62 4.91 14.09
N MET A 124 -22.50 4.42 13.54
CA MET A 124 -21.67 5.18 12.60
C MET A 124 -22.43 5.43 11.31
N LYS A 125 -22.61 6.71 10.95
CA LYS A 125 -23.41 7.08 9.77
C LYS A 125 -22.62 6.95 8.47
N GLN A 126 -21.31 7.20 8.52
CA GLN A 126 -20.50 7.21 7.32
C GLN A 126 -19.06 6.78 7.62
N TYR A 127 -18.54 5.87 6.81
CA TYR A 127 -17.14 5.47 6.81
C TYR A 127 -16.60 5.60 5.39
N ASN A 128 -15.62 6.47 5.20
CA ASN A 128 -15.03 6.73 3.90
C ASN A 128 -13.61 6.16 3.87
N ILE A 129 -13.26 5.53 2.77
CA ILE A 129 -11.90 5.07 2.51
C ILE A 129 -11.33 5.85 1.33
N LEU A 130 -10.14 6.40 1.51
CA LEU A 130 -9.34 6.97 0.44
C LEU A 130 -8.08 6.13 0.25
N ASP A 131 -7.98 5.44 -0.89
CA ASP A 131 -6.83 4.63 -1.24
C ASP A 131 -6.36 4.95 -2.67
N ILE A 132 -5.04 5.00 -2.87
CA ILE A 132 -4.44 5.28 -4.19
C ILE A 132 -4.45 4.01 -5.06
N SER A 133 -4.29 2.83 -4.45
CA SER A 133 -4.24 1.56 -5.15
C SER A 133 -5.61 1.16 -5.66
N ALA A 134 -5.74 1.00 -6.99
CA ALA A 134 -6.97 0.51 -7.60
C ALA A 134 -7.31 -0.92 -7.16
N ASP A 135 -6.29 -1.78 -7.02
CA ASP A 135 -6.41 -3.16 -6.58
C ASP A 135 -6.94 -3.26 -5.14
N LEU A 136 -6.42 -2.42 -4.22
CA LEU A 136 -6.90 -2.37 -2.85
C LEU A 136 -8.34 -1.82 -2.77
N ARG A 137 -8.66 -0.79 -3.56
CA ARG A 137 -10.04 -0.26 -3.63
C ARG A 137 -11.06 -1.31 -4.09
N GLU A 138 -10.70 -2.14 -5.05
CA GLU A 138 -11.56 -3.23 -5.53
C GLU A 138 -11.82 -4.26 -4.41
N ARG A 139 -10.79 -4.65 -3.68
CA ARG A 139 -10.91 -5.56 -2.52
C ARG A 139 -11.77 -4.97 -1.40
N GLN A 140 -11.65 -3.68 -1.14
CA GLN A 140 -12.43 -2.96 -0.11
C GLN A 140 -13.92 -2.87 -0.47
N GLN A 141 -14.30 -2.96 -1.74
CA GLN A 141 -15.71 -2.92 -2.18
C GLN A 141 -16.48 -4.22 -1.93
N ILE A 142 -15.80 -5.35 -1.85
CA ILE A 142 -16.42 -6.67 -1.64
C ILE A 142 -17.13 -6.77 -0.28
N GLY A 143 -16.80 -5.91 0.68
CA GLY A 143 -17.47 -5.82 1.99
C GLY A 143 -18.75 -4.99 2.05
N ARG A 144 -19.20 -4.37 0.94
CA ARG A 144 -20.36 -3.46 0.91
C ARG A 144 -21.71 -4.13 0.61
N ALA A 145 -21.77 -5.44 0.52
CA ALA A 145 -23.04 -6.11 0.33
C ALA A 145 -23.77 -6.18 1.69
N HIS A 146 -24.36 -5.09 2.14
CA HIS A 146 -25.53 -4.97 3.03
C HIS A 146 -25.48 -3.61 3.76
N VAL A 147 -26.01 -2.59 3.12
CA VAL A 147 -26.79 -1.53 3.74
C VAL A 147 -28.01 -1.30 2.86
#